data_46ae2b0a3efb853d693d40937c732a72
#
_entry.id   46ae2b0a3efb853d693d40937c732a72
#
_cell.length_a   1.000
_cell.length_b   1.000
_cell.length_c   1.000
_cell.angle_alpha   90.00
_cell.angle_beta   90.00
_cell.angle_gamma   90.00
#
_symmetry.space_group_name_H-M   'P 1'
#
loop_
_entity.id
_entity.type
_entity.pdbx_description
1 polymer ?
#
loop_
_entity_poly.entity_id
_entity_poly.type
_entity_poly.pdbx_seq_one_letter_code
_entity_poly.pdbx_strand_id
1 'polypeptide(L)'
;MAVRRLADAAIQPESFAFTIENLDWAKGEITKYPEGRQASAILALLWRAQAQAGGWLPQKAIEHVADLLGMPKIRALEVATFYTMFNLAPVGQFHVQLCGTTPCVLRGADKLIKLCHDTIGEPLHVSADGKLSWVEVECLGACVNAPVAQINYDYYEDLTPESFTKVLDDLAAGKEVKPGPQVARQFSAPSGGPTTLTDPALYRRGNGGQPHGPALRDADAKRPGEPANVREAAVPKSPVGGSSANRRS
;
A
#
# COMPACT_ATOMS: atom_id res chain seq x y z
N MET A 1 -17.81 8.73 11.37
CA MET A 1 -16.50 8.85 10.67
C MET A 1 -15.49 9.39 11.67
N ALA A 2 -14.41 8.66 11.95
CA ALA A 2 -13.35 9.19 12.83
C ALA A 2 -12.67 10.38 12.14
N VAL A 3 -12.38 11.44 12.90
CA VAL A 3 -11.63 12.60 12.39
C VAL A 3 -10.19 12.16 12.11
N ARG A 4 -9.77 12.19 10.85
CA ARG A 4 -8.41 11.87 10.44
C ARG A 4 -7.51 13.07 10.72
N ARG A 5 -6.46 12.85 11.48
CA ARG A 5 -5.50 13.90 11.89
C ARG A 5 -4.11 13.57 11.37
N LEU A 6 -3.33 14.61 11.12
CA LEU A 6 -1.90 14.45 10.88
C LEU A 6 -1.21 13.88 12.12
N ALA A 7 -0.11 13.18 11.90
CA ALA A 7 0.76 12.72 12.95
C ALA A 7 1.26 13.88 13.84
N ASP A 8 1.65 13.55 15.07
CA ASP A 8 2.16 14.52 16.04
C ASP A 8 3.34 15.33 15.45
N ALA A 9 3.43 16.60 15.82
CA ALA A 9 4.49 17.50 15.37
C ALA A 9 5.90 16.96 15.69
N ALA A 10 6.04 16.20 16.77
CA ALA A 10 7.32 15.63 17.20
C ALA A 10 7.90 14.59 16.22
N ILE A 11 7.06 13.96 15.40
CA ILE A 11 7.48 12.95 14.41
C ILE A 11 7.43 13.47 12.98
N GLN A 12 6.98 14.71 12.78
CA GLN A 12 6.98 15.35 11.46
C GLN A 12 8.40 15.69 11.02
N PRO A 13 8.79 15.40 9.75
CA PRO A 13 10.07 15.87 9.24
C PRO A 13 10.10 17.40 9.14
N GLU A 14 11.27 17.99 9.32
CA GLU A 14 11.47 19.44 9.20
C GLU A 14 11.22 19.94 7.76
N SER A 15 11.50 19.10 6.76
CA SER A 15 11.37 19.44 5.35
C SER A 15 10.99 18.23 4.51
N PHE A 16 10.45 18.49 3.32
CA PHE A 16 10.24 17.50 2.27
C PHE A 16 10.44 18.18 0.91
N ALA A 17 11.11 17.50 0.02
CA ALA A 17 11.17 17.84 -1.40
C ALA A 17 11.20 16.54 -2.21
N PHE A 18 10.60 16.56 -3.40
CA PHE A 18 10.75 15.44 -4.33
C PHE A 18 12.22 15.25 -4.72
N THR A 19 12.64 14.01 -4.87
CA THR A 19 13.89 13.69 -5.57
C THR A 19 13.84 14.23 -6.99
N ILE A 20 15.00 14.38 -7.64
CA ILE A 20 15.06 14.85 -9.03
C ILE A 20 14.18 13.98 -9.94
N GLU A 21 14.26 12.66 -9.80
CA GLU A 21 13.45 11.70 -10.56
C GLU A 21 11.95 11.89 -10.32
N ASN A 22 11.54 12.03 -9.05
CA ASN A 22 10.13 12.22 -8.69
C ASN A 22 9.61 13.60 -9.12
N LEU A 23 10.46 14.62 -9.10
CA LEU A 23 10.11 15.96 -9.58
C LEU A 23 9.88 15.96 -11.09
N ASP A 24 10.75 15.29 -11.85
CA ASP A 24 10.60 15.20 -13.32
C ASP A 24 9.37 14.37 -13.70
N TRP A 25 9.10 13.29 -12.98
CA TRP A 25 7.85 12.53 -13.11
C TRP A 25 6.63 13.41 -12.78
N ALA A 26 6.66 14.19 -11.70
CA ALA A 26 5.57 15.07 -11.29
C ALA A 26 5.27 16.16 -12.34
N LYS A 27 6.30 16.76 -12.94
CA LYS A 27 6.14 17.69 -14.05
C LYS A 27 5.43 17.03 -15.24
N GLY A 28 5.85 15.81 -15.62
CA GLY A 28 5.18 15.03 -16.66
C GLY A 28 3.72 14.71 -16.32
N GLU A 29 3.41 14.40 -15.07
CA GLU A 29 2.05 14.13 -14.61
C GLU A 29 1.15 15.37 -14.73
N ILE A 30 1.67 16.53 -14.33
CA ILE A 30 0.95 17.82 -14.41
C ILE A 30 0.57 18.16 -15.86
N THR A 31 1.42 17.86 -16.85
CA THR A 31 1.15 18.17 -18.27
C THR A 31 0.01 17.35 -18.87
N LYS A 32 -0.47 16.30 -18.21
CA LYS A 32 -1.64 15.54 -18.65
C LYS A 32 -2.96 16.32 -18.53
N TYR A 33 -2.94 17.40 -17.77
CA TYR A 33 -4.13 18.23 -17.51
C TYR A 33 -4.08 19.54 -18.33
N PRO A 34 -5.22 20.02 -18.83
CA PRO A 34 -5.29 21.29 -19.58
C PRO A 34 -4.79 22.47 -18.75
N GLU A 35 -4.41 23.55 -19.43
CA GLU A 35 -4.03 24.80 -18.78
C GLU A 35 -5.11 25.29 -17.82
N GLY A 36 -4.72 25.73 -16.63
CA GLY A 36 -5.62 26.14 -15.55
C GLY A 36 -6.29 24.98 -14.78
N ARG A 37 -6.00 23.71 -15.15
CA ARG A 37 -6.55 22.51 -14.48
C ARG A 37 -5.48 21.63 -13.84
N GLN A 38 -4.26 22.11 -13.71
CA GLN A 38 -3.12 21.35 -13.18
C GLN A 38 -3.31 20.86 -11.74
N ALA A 39 -4.16 21.55 -10.94
CA ALA A 39 -4.55 21.11 -9.61
C ALA A 39 -5.16 19.69 -9.57
N SER A 40 -5.70 19.21 -10.70
CA SER A 40 -6.24 17.84 -10.80
C SER A 40 -5.17 16.74 -10.68
N ALA A 41 -3.89 17.07 -10.84
CA ALA A 41 -2.77 16.14 -10.62
C ALA A 41 -2.53 15.81 -9.13
N ILE A 42 -3.23 16.49 -8.20
CA ILE A 42 -2.96 16.40 -6.77
C ILE A 42 -2.95 14.98 -6.23
N LEU A 43 -3.90 14.12 -6.64
CA LEU A 43 -3.98 12.74 -6.15
C LEU A 43 -2.74 11.93 -6.52
N ALA A 44 -2.30 12.04 -7.78
CA ALA A 44 -1.12 11.34 -8.26
C ALA A 44 0.16 11.84 -7.56
N LEU A 45 0.29 13.16 -7.37
CA LEU A 45 1.44 13.76 -6.71
C LEU A 45 1.50 13.41 -5.21
N LEU A 46 0.37 13.45 -4.49
CA LEU A 46 0.31 13.02 -3.09
C LEU A 46 0.64 11.54 -2.95
N TRP A 47 0.16 10.70 -3.87
CA TRP A 47 0.50 9.28 -3.89
C TRP A 47 2.01 9.06 -4.06
N ARG A 48 2.62 9.78 -4.99
CA ARG A 48 4.09 9.73 -5.22
C ARG A 48 4.87 10.25 -4.01
N ALA A 49 4.38 11.32 -3.38
CA ALA A 49 4.97 11.87 -2.17
C ALA A 49 4.90 10.88 -0.99
N GLN A 50 3.75 10.21 -0.81
CA GLN A 50 3.58 9.15 0.19
C GLN A 50 4.57 8.00 -0.02
N ALA A 51 4.72 7.53 -1.26
CA ALA A 51 5.68 6.49 -1.60
C ALA A 51 7.11 6.89 -1.28
N GLN A 52 7.51 8.14 -1.62
CA GLN A 52 8.84 8.66 -1.32
C GLN A 52 9.08 8.82 0.19
N ALA A 53 8.04 9.16 0.96
CA ALA A 53 8.12 9.39 2.40
C ALA A 53 8.03 8.11 3.25
N GLY A 54 8.13 6.92 2.64
CA GLY A 54 8.08 5.65 3.37
C GLY A 54 6.67 5.18 3.71
N GLY A 55 5.69 5.49 2.85
CA GLY A 55 4.32 4.95 2.94
C GLY A 55 3.33 5.84 3.70
N TRP A 56 3.72 7.04 4.13
CA TRP A 56 2.82 8.00 4.76
C TRP A 56 3.03 9.42 4.24
N LEU A 57 2.08 10.33 4.50
CA LEU A 57 2.14 11.72 4.06
C LEU A 57 2.46 12.67 5.21
N PRO A 58 3.72 13.07 5.41
CA PRO A 58 4.06 14.17 6.29
C PRO A 58 3.40 15.48 5.86
N GLN A 59 3.13 16.36 6.81
CA GLN A 59 2.61 17.71 6.51
C GLN A 59 3.45 18.45 5.47
N LYS A 60 4.78 18.36 5.57
CA LYS A 60 5.70 19.00 4.62
C LYS A 60 5.60 18.46 3.21
N ALA A 61 5.26 17.17 3.04
CA ALA A 61 5.00 16.60 1.73
C ALA A 61 3.70 17.13 1.11
N ILE A 62 2.65 17.27 1.91
CA ILE A 62 1.37 17.86 1.47
C ILE A 62 1.59 19.33 1.06
N GLU A 63 2.32 20.10 1.87
CA GLU A 63 2.65 21.50 1.58
C GLU A 63 3.48 21.61 0.28
N HIS A 64 4.48 20.76 0.10
CA HIS A 64 5.31 20.74 -1.11
C HIS A 64 4.50 20.46 -2.38
N VAL A 65 3.58 19.51 -2.33
CA VAL A 65 2.67 19.22 -3.47
C VAL A 65 1.75 20.40 -3.74
N ALA A 66 1.22 21.06 -2.70
CA ALA A 66 0.40 22.26 -2.85
C ALA A 66 1.16 23.40 -3.55
N ASP A 67 2.39 23.65 -3.11
CA ASP A 67 3.25 24.70 -3.68
C ASP A 67 3.60 24.38 -5.15
N LEU A 68 3.89 23.12 -5.48
CA LEU A 68 4.19 22.67 -6.85
C LEU A 68 2.99 22.86 -7.81
N LEU A 69 1.77 22.70 -7.29
CA LEU A 69 0.53 22.88 -8.06
C LEU A 69 -0.03 24.30 -8.01
N GLY A 70 0.62 25.23 -7.29
CA GLY A 70 0.15 26.61 -7.13
C GLY A 70 -1.20 26.72 -6.41
N MET A 71 -1.51 25.77 -5.52
CA MET A 71 -2.80 25.71 -4.82
C MET A 71 -2.66 26.02 -3.31
N PRO A 72 -3.72 26.51 -2.67
CA PRO A 72 -3.70 26.74 -1.22
C PRO A 72 -3.44 25.43 -0.46
N LYS A 73 -2.55 25.45 0.54
CA LYS A 73 -2.18 24.28 1.36
C LYS A 73 -3.38 23.58 2.00
N ILE A 74 -4.39 24.38 2.41
CA ILE A 74 -5.63 23.84 2.98
C ILE A 74 -6.36 22.93 1.99
N ARG A 75 -6.34 23.23 0.68
CA ARG A 75 -6.97 22.41 -0.34
C ARG A 75 -6.25 21.08 -0.55
N ALA A 76 -4.92 21.09 -0.46
CA ALA A 76 -4.15 19.84 -0.50
C ALA A 76 -4.41 19.00 0.77
N LEU A 77 -4.53 19.64 1.93
CA LEU A 77 -4.86 18.98 3.20
C LEU A 77 -6.27 18.36 3.16
N GLU A 78 -7.26 19.05 2.58
CA GLU A 78 -8.60 18.51 2.38
C GLU A 78 -8.57 17.19 1.59
N VAL A 79 -7.80 17.14 0.50
CA VAL A 79 -7.65 15.93 -0.30
C VAL A 79 -6.95 14.82 0.48
N ALA A 80 -5.84 15.14 1.16
CA ALA A 80 -5.09 14.17 1.94
C ALA A 80 -5.91 13.56 3.10
N THR A 81 -6.77 14.36 3.74
CA THR A 81 -7.61 13.90 4.85
C THR A 81 -8.89 13.21 4.37
N PHE A 82 -9.38 13.53 3.18
CA PHE A 82 -10.58 12.93 2.61
C PHE A 82 -10.33 11.49 2.14
N TYR A 83 -9.27 11.26 1.37
CA TYR A 83 -8.98 9.94 0.80
C TYR A 83 -8.26 9.04 1.81
N THR A 84 -8.89 7.91 2.17
CA THR A 84 -8.35 6.97 3.16
C THR A 84 -7.10 6.23 2.72
N MET A 85 -6.80 6.22 1.42
CA MET A 85 -5.55 5.66 0.90
C MET A 85 -4.29 6.44 1.29
N PHE A 86 -4.45 7.68 1.77
CA PHE A 86 -3.34 8.45 2.28
C PHE A 86 -3.16 8.20 3.78
N ASN A 87 -2.01 7.69 4.16
CA ASN A 87 -1.65 7.47 5.56
C ASN A 87 -1.13 8.78 6.16
N LEU A 88 -1.79 9.32 7.18
CA LEU A 88 -1.43 10.60 7.80
C LEU A 88 -0.47 10.45 8.98
N ALA A 89 -0.07 9.21 9.28
CA ALA A 89 0.91 8.83 10.28
C ALA A 89 1.83 7.75 9.73
N PRO A 90 3.02 7.56 10.30
CA PRO A 90 3.93 6.49 9.89
C PRO A 90 3.27 5.12 9.88
N VAL A 91 3.62 4.31 8.90
CA VAL A 91 3.19 2.92 8.75
C VAL A 91 4.41 1.99 8.77
N GLY A 92 4.19 0.70 8.99
CA GLY A 92 5.26 -0.29 8.91
C GLY A 92 5.77 -0.46 7.48
N GLN A 93 6.93 -1.09 7.34
CA GLN A 93 7.51 -1.45 6.05
C GLN A 93 6.51 -2.20 5.16
N PHE A 94 5.68 -3.04 5.76
CA PHE A 94 4.56 -3.74 5.14
C PHE A 94 3.27 -3.28 5.81
N HIS A 95 2.53 -2.43 5.12
CA HIS A 95 1.25 -1.94 5.60
C HIS A 95 0.13 -2.83 5.06
N VAL A 96 -0.50 -3.56 5.97
CA VAL A 96 -1.59 -4.51 5.68
C VAL A 96 -2.93 -3.78 5.70
N GLN A 97 -3.62 -3.77 4.59
CA GLN A 97 -4.98 -3.26 4.46
C GLN A 97 -5.91 -4.45 4.26
N LEU A 98 -6.66 -4.81 5.30
CA LEU A 98 -7.51 -6.00 5.31
C LEU A 98 -8.95 -5.64 5.01
N CYS A 99 -9.53 -6.27 4.00
CA CYS A 99 -10.93 -6.05 3.62
C CYS A 99 -11.88 -6.63 4.67
N GLY A 100 -12.67 -5.73 5.32
CA GLY A 100 -13.68 -6.07 6.33
C GLY A 100 -15.11 -6.11 5.82
N THR A 101 -15.36 -6.07 4.50
CA THR A 101 -16.71 -6.03 3.94
C THR A 101 -17.36 -7.42 3.84
N THR A 102 -18.66 -7.45 3.65
CA THR A 102 -19.51 -8.66 3.78
C THR A 102 -18.93 -9.93 3.10
N PRO A 103 -18.51 -9.92 1.82
CA PRO A 103 -17.99 -11.14 1.20
C PRO A 103 -16.74 -11.68 1.89
N CYS A 104 -15.84 -10.79 2.32
CA CYS A 104 -14.62 -11.18 3.02
C CYS A 104 -14.94 -11.72 4.43
N VAL A 105 -15.85 -11.08 5.16
CA VAL A 105 -16.29 -11.55 6.49
C VAL A 105 -16.95 -12.92 6.38
N LEU A 106 -17.88 -13.13 5.43
CA LEU A 106 -18.49 -14.43 5.19
C LEU A 106 -17.48 -15.54 4.84
N ARG A 107 -16.33 -15.15 4.32
CA ARG A 107 -15.21 -16.05 4.00
C ARG A 107 -14.16 -16.13 5.11
N GLY A 108 -14.36 -15.47 6.26
CA GLY A 108 -13.52 -15.59 7.44
C GLY A 108 -12.51 -14.45 7.65
N ALA A 109 -12.73 -13.25 7.07
CA ALA A 109 -11.87 -12.10 7.32
C ALA A 109 -11.83 -11.67 8.80
N ASP A 110 -12.89 -11.95 9.57
CA ASP A 110 -12.94 -11.76 11.02
C ASP A 110 -11.79 -12.48 11.76
N LYS A 111 -11.44 -13.70 11.30
CA LYS A 111 -10.30 -14.45 11.86
C LYS A 111 -8.96 -13.81 11.49
N LEU A 112 -8.86 -13.23 10.30
CA LEU A 112 -7.65 -12.52 9.85
C LEU A 112 -7.50 -11.18 10.59
N ILE A 113 -8.59 -10.46 10.85
CA ILE A 113 -8.61 -9.26 11.69
C ILE A 113 -8.10 -9.59 13.09
N LYS A 114 -8.65 -10.66 13.70
CA LYS A 114 -8.17 -11.11 15.01
C LYS A 114 -6.68 -11.48 14.98
N LEU A 115 -6.22 -12.15 13.94
CA LEU A 115 -4.81 -12.49 13.78
C LEU A 115 -3.93 -11.23 13.71
N CYS A 116 -4.37 -10.18 13.00
CA CYS A 116 -3.65 -8.91 12.98
C CYS A 116 -3.55 -8.27 14.38
N HIS A 117 -4.64 -8.28 15.15
CA HIS A 117 -4.61 -7.81 16.54
C HIS A 117 -3.63 -8.60 17.39
N ASP A 118 -3.64 -9.93 17.28
CA ASP A 118 -2.83 -10.81 18.11
C ASP A 118 -1.32 -10.74 17.75
N THR A 119 -0.98 -10.49 16.46
CA THR A 119 0.40 -10.55 15.97
C THR A 119 1.05 -9.20 15.73
N ILE A 120 0.27 -8.20 15.29
CA ILE A 120 0.79 -6.85 14.95
C ILE A 120 0.44 -5.86 16.06
N GLY A 121 -0.73 -6.01 16.68
CA GLY A 121 -1.26 -5.11 17.70
C GLY A 121 -2.45 -4.30 17.21
N GLU A 122 -2.69 -3.13 17.83
CA GLU A 122 -3.82 -2.27 17.49
C GLU A 122 -3.74 -1.71 16.06
N PRO A 123 -4.89 -1.49 15.39
CA PRO A 123 -4.92 -0.87 14.06
C PRO A 123 -4.20 0.47 14.03
N LEU A 124 -3.54 0.77 12.91
CA LEU A 124 -2.77 2.00 12.67
C LEU A 124 -1.52 2.15 13.55
N HIS A 125 -1.17 1.18 14.38
CA HIS A 125 0.10 1.15 15.09
C HIS A 125 1.14 0.36 14.28
N VAL A 126 2.39 0.76 14.43
CA VAL A 126 3.53 0.08 13.83
C VAL A 126 4.08 -0.91 14.84
N SER A 127 4.35 -2.15 14.41
CA SER A 127 4.99 -3.17 15.25
C SER A 127 6.33 -2.69 15.82
N ALA A 128 6.74 -3.24 16.95
CA ALA A 128 7.94 -2.79 17.67
C ALA A 128 9.24 -2.89 16.84
N ASP A 129 9.28 -3.80 15.86
CA ASP A 129 10.38 -3.96 14.93
C ASP A 129 10.30 -3.03 13.69
N GLY A 130 9.24 -2.22 13.59
CA GLY A 130 9.00 -1.29 12.48
C GLY A 130 8.52 -1.96 11.19
N LYS A 131 8.31 -3.27 11.17
CA LYS A 131 8.06 -4.00 9.93
C LYS A 131 6.60 -4.00 9.51
N LEU A 132 5.69 -4.22 10.45
CA LEU A 132 4.28 -4.42 10.16
C LEU A 132 3.43 -3.30 10.72
N SER A 133 2.37 -2.97 10.02
CA SER A 133 1.23 -2.21 10.51
C SER A 133 -0.01 -2.66 9.76
N TRP A 134 -1.18 -2.43 10.32
CA TRP A 134 -2.40 -2.85 9.64
C TRP A 134 -3.58 -1.91 9.90
N VAL A 135 -4.56 -2.00 9.00
CA VAL A 135 -5.83 -1.30 9.11
C VAL A 135 -6.92 -2.12 8.42
N GLU A 136 -8.12 -2.10 8.97
CA GLU A 136 -9.31 -2.58 8.27
C GLU A 136 -9.74 -1.53 7.24
N VAL A 137 -10.02 -1.98 6.02
CA VAL A 137 -10.44 -1.12 4.91
C VAL A 137 -11.77 -1.60 4.33
N GLU A 138 -12.40 -0.72 3.56
CA GLU A 138 -13.57 -1.04 2.75
C GLU A 138 -13.22 -1.99 1.61
N CYS A 139 -14.22 -2.37 0.79
CA CYS A 139 -14.07 -3.36 -0.26
C CYS A 139 -12.91 -3.05 -1.21
N LEU A 140 -11.97 -3.99 -1.30
CA LEU A 140 -10.83 -3.95 -2.22
C LEU A 140 -11.17 -4.37 -3.66
N GLY A 141 -12.43 -4.76 -3.94
CA GLY A 141 -12.89 -5.10 -5.27
C GLY A 141 -12.53 -6.50 -5.76
N ALA A 142 -11.90 -7.35 -4.94
CA ALA A 142 -11.50 -8.72 -5.29
C ALA A 142 -12.37 -9.78 -4.58
N CYS A 143 -13.67 -9.54 -4.44
CA CYS A 143 -14.60 -10.39 -3.67
C CYS A 143 -14.67 -11.83 -4.16
N VAL A 144 -14.41 -12.08 -5.44
CA VAL A 144 -14.40 -13.43 -6.03
C VAL A 144 -13.29 -14.31 -5.42
N ASN A 145 -12.23 -13.70 -4.90
CA ASN A 145 -11.10 -14.35 -4.25
C ASN A 145 -11.02 -13.99 -2.75
N ALA A 146 -12.17 -13.71 -2.11
CA ALA A 146 -12.22 -13.39 -0.69
C ALA A 146 -11.78 -14.57 0.19
N PRO A 147 -11.15 -14.33 1.35
CA PRO A 147 -10.72 -13.04 1.93
C PRO A 147 -9.49 -12.44 1.25
N VAL A 148 -9.39 -11.10 1.29
CA VAL A 148 -8.35 -10.34 0.58
C VAL A 148 -7.68 -9.34 1.52
N ALA A 149 -6.36 -9.28 1.44
CA ALA A 149 -5.55 -8.21 2.00
C ALA A 149 -4.75 -7.53 0.90
N GLN A 150 -4.63 -6.21 0.95
CA GLN A 150 -3.63 -5.47 0.21
C GLN A 150 -2.46 -5.18 1.15
N ILE A 151 -1.27 -5.61 0.78
CA ILE A 151 -0.04 -5.31 1.52
C ILE A 151 0.81 -4.40 0.65
N ASN A 152 0.97 -3.16 1.08
CA ASN A 152 1.54 -2.08 0.26
C ASN A 152 0.77 -1.92 -1.06
N TYR A 153 1.33 -2.40 -2.19
CA TYR A 153 0.73 -2.28 -3.52
C TYR A 153 0.23 -3.61 -4.10
N ASP A 154 0.40 -4.71 -3.35
CA ASP A 154 0.09 -6.05 -3.83
C ASP A 154 -1.12 -6.65 -3.12
N TYR A 155 -1.95 -7.36 -3.88
CA TYR A 155 -3.08 -8.12 -3.34
C TYR A 155 -2.64 -9.54 -3.02
N TYR A 156 -3.11 -10.03 -1.86
CA TYR A 156 -3.01 -11.40 -1.42
C TYR A 156 -4.44 -11.88 -1.18
N GLU A 157 -4.81 -12.95 -1.85
CA GLU A 157 -6.20 -13.35 -2.05
C GLU A 157 -6.40 -14.80 -1.64
N ASP A 158 -7.69 -15.23 -1.46
CA ASP A 158 -8.04 -16.58 -1.00
C ASP A 158 -7.34 -16.94 0.33
N LEU A 159 -7.26 -15.98 1.23
CA LEU A 159 -6.49 -16.12 2.47
C LEU A 159 -7.19 -17.02 3.47
N THR A 160 -6.41 -17.86 4.14
CA THR A 160 -6.76 -18.54 5.40
C THR A 160 -5.87 -17.98 6.51
N PRO A 161 -6.22 -18.19 7.79
CA PRO A 161 -5.33 -17.78 8.88
C PRO A 161 -3.90 -18.33 8.70
N GLU A 162 -3.75 -19.56 8.27
CA GLU A 162 -2.45 -20.24 8.09
C GLU A 162 -1.67 -19.62 6.92
N SER A 163 -2.31 -19.43 5.75
CA SER A 163 -1.64 -18.81 4.59
C SER A 163 -1.32 -17.36 4.85
N PHE A 164 -2.18 -16.63 5.55
CA PHE A 164 -1.95 -15.24 5.89
C PHE A 164 -0.80 -15.06 6.90
N THR A 165 -0.74 -15.88 7.96
CA THR A 165 0.41 -15.91 8.89
C THR A 165 1.70 -16.14 8.11
N LYS A 166 1.71 -17.13 7.23
CA LYS A 166 2.89 -17.42 6.40
C LYS A 166 3.30 -16.24 5.53
N VAL A 167 2.34 -15.52 4.91
CA VAL A 167 2.62 -14.32 4.11
C VAL A 167 3.27 -13.25 4.98
N LEU A 168 2.72 -12.97 6.17
CA LEU A 168 3.26 -11.96 7.09
C LEU A 168 4.68 -12.32 7.56
N ASP A 169 4.90 -13.57 7.95
CA ASP A 169 6.20 -14.06 8.43
C ASP A 169 7.27 -13.99 7.32
N ASP A 170 6.92 -14.44 6.11
CA ASP A 170 7.85 -14.43 4.99
C ASP A 170 8.21 -13.00 4.57
N LEU A 171 7.24 -12.08 4.53
CA LEU A 171 7.49 -10.65 4.26
C LEU A 171 8.37 -10.03 5.37
N ALA A 172 8.05 -10.27 6.65
CA ALA A 172 8.83 -9.77 7.77
C ALA A 172 10.26 -10.34 7.79
N ALA A 173 10.46 -11.55 7.27
CA ALA A 173 11.76 -12.16 7.08
C ALA A 173 12.50 -11.67 5.81
N GLY A 174 11.90 -10.76 5.02
CA GLY A 174 12.47 -10.23 3.79
C GLY A 174 12.45 -11.21 2.61
N LYS A 175 11.63 -12.26 2.69
CA LYS A 175 11.45 -13.21 1.59
C LYS A 175 10.48 -12.63 0.55
N GLU A 176 10.66 -13.03 -0.68
CA GLU A 176 9.71 -12.73 -1.75
C GLU A 176 8.47 -13.61 -1.61
N VAL A 177 7.30 -12.97 -1.59
CA VAL A 177 6.01 -13.67 -1.56
C VAL A 177 5.25 -13.33 -2.84
N LYS A 178 4.79 -14.35 -3.56
CA LYS A 178 4.04 -14.17 -4.79
C LYS A 178 2.68 -13.53 -4.50
N PRO A 179 2.37 -12.35 -5.08
CA PRO A 179 1.04 -11.75 -4.98
C PRO A 179 -0.05 -12.56 -5.68
N GLY A 180 -1.30 -12.25 -5.34
CA GLY A 180 -2.49 -12.88 -5.91
C GLY A 180 -3.02 -14.04 -5.07
N PRO A 181 -3.76 -14.97 -5.67
CA PRO A 181 -4.35 -16.10 -4.97
C PRO A 181 -3.31 -16.95 -4.23
N GLN A 182 -3.58 -17.20 -2.95
CA GLN A 182 -2.72 -18.06 -2.11
C GLN A 182 -3.14 -19.55 -2.18
N VAL A 183 -3.96 -19.89 -3.17
CA VAL A 183 -4.37 -21.24 -3.52
C VAL A 183 -4.04 -21.52 -5.00
N ALA A 184 -4.09 -22.79 -5.38
CA ALA A 184 -3.80 -23.21 -6.77
C ALA A 184 -4.97 -22.86 -7.71
N ARG A 185 -5.12 -21.57 -8.02
CA ARG A 185 -6.05 -21.08 -9.06
C ARG A 185 -5.36 -20.06 -9.95
N GLN A 186 -5.86 -19.92 -11.18
CA GLN A 186 -5.40 -18.89 -12.11
C GLN A 186 -6.28 -17.63 -11.93
N PHE A 187 -5.72 -16.61 -11.31
CA PHE A 187 -6.44 -15.32 -11.05
C PHE A 187 -7.82 -15.56 -10.43
N SER A 188 -8.88 -15.05 -11.07
CA SER A 188 -10.27 -15.19 -10.62
C SER A 188 -11.00 -16.37 -11.23
N ALA A 189 -10.30 -17.32 -11.83
CA ALA A 189 -10.90 -18.55 -12.33
C ALA A 189 -11.56 -19.34 -11.19
N PRO A 190 -12.61 -20.14 -11.46
CA PRO A 190 -13.21 -20.99 -10.44
C PRO A 190 -12.17 -21.89 -9.78
N SER A 191 -12.27 -22.09 -8.46
CA SER A 191 -11.32 -22.92 -7.71
C SER A 191 -11.28 -24.38 -8.17
N GLY A 192 -12.37 -24.87 -8.77
CA GLY A 192 -12.46 -26.20 -9.41
C GLY A 192 -11.93 -26.25 -10.85
N GLY A 193 -11.34 -25.15 -11.33
CA GLY A 193 -10.90 -25.01 -12.72
C GLY A 193 -11.99 -24.48 -13.66
N PRO A 194 -11.64 -24.15 -14.89
CA PRO A 194 -12.57 -23.61 -15.88
C PRO A 194 -13.63 -24.65 -16.25
N THR A 195 -14.89 -24.21 -16.35
CA THR A 195 -16.03 -25.03 -16.81
C THR A 195 -16.35 -24.84 -18.30
N THR A 196 -15.74 -23.82 -18.92
CA THR A 196 -15.85 -23.48 -20.33
C THR A 196 -14.48 -23.14 -20.89
N LEU A 197 -14.32 -23.19 -22.21
CA LEU A 197 -13.05 -22.90 -22.88
C LEU A 197 -11.89 -23.73 -22.29
N THR A 198 -12.15 -25.02 -22.05
CA THR A 198 -11.22 -25.91 -21.34
C THR A 198 -10.15 -26.52 -22.26
N ASP A 199 -10.24 -26.31 -23.57
CA ASP A 199 -9.24 -26.81 -24.52
C ASP A 199 -7.90 -26.08 -24.35
N PRO A 200 -6.82 -26.78 -23.95
CA PRO A 200 -5.50 -26.19 -23.81
C PRO A 200 -4.95 -25.55 -25.10
N ALA A 201 -5.46 -25.95 -26.27
CA ALA A 201 -5.04 -25.38 -27.54
C ALA A 201 -5.40 -23.88 -27.66
N LEU A 202 -6.45 -23.44 -26.97
CA LEU A 202 -6.88 -22.03 -26.95
C LEU A 202 -5.84 -21.11 -26.29
N TYR A 203 -4.99 -21.65 -25.44
CA TYR A 203 -4.00 -20.92 -24.64
C TYR A 203 -2.56 -21.10 -25.14
N ARG A 204 -2.36 -21.87 -26.23
CA ARG A 204 -1.03 -22.05 -26.84
C ARG A 204 -0.66 -20.79 -27.63
N ARG A 205 0.50 -20.21 -27.33
CA ARG A 205 1.10 -19.15 -28.17
C ARG A 205 1.33 -19.70 -29.57
N GLY A 206 0.68 -19.16 -30.60
CA GLY A 206 1.00 -19.54 -31.99
C GLY A 206 -0.07 -19.31 -33.05
N ASN A 207 -1.33 -19.18 -32.69
CA ASN A 207 -2.39 -18.96 -33.67
C ASN A 207 -2.87 -17.50 -33.68
N GLY A 208 -2.01 -16.53 -34.06
CA GLY A 208 -2.41 -15.17 -34.51
C GLY A 208 -3.34 -14.34 -33.61
N GLY A 209 -3.85 -14.89 -32.54
CA GLY A 209 -4.67 -14.23 -31.53
C GLY A 209 -3.78 -13.69 -30.41
N GLN A 210 -3.85 -12.40 -30.17
CA GLN A 210 -3.31 -11.81 -28.94
C GLN A 210 -3.87 -12.61 -27.77
N PRO A 211 -3.05 -13.04 -26.78
CA PRO A 211 -3.56 -13.64 -25.57
C PRO A 211 -4.43 -12.59 -24.87
N HIS A 212 -5.75 -12.82 -24.80
CA HIS A 212 -6.69 -12.01 -24.04
C HIS A 212 -6.59 -12.33 -22.54
N GLY A 213 -5.39 -12.49 -22.04
CA GLY A 213 -5.07 -12.45 -20.62
C GLY A 213 -3.93 -11.46 -20.42
N PRO A 214 -3.85 -10.77 -19.29
CA PRO A 214 -2.67 -9.98 -18.99
C PRO A 214 -1.48 -10.93 -19.16
N ALA A 215 -0.54 -10.54 -20.04
CA ALA A 215 0.75 -11.21 -20.08
C ALA A 215 1.20 -11.36 -18.64
N LEU A 216 1.62 -12.56 -18.23
CA LEU A 216 2.36 -12.72 -16.99
C LEU A 216 3.40 -11.62 -17.03
N ARG A 217 3.22 -10.59 -16.22
CA ARG A 217 4.19 -9.50 -16.13
C ARG A 217 5.46 -10.21 -15.70
N ASP A 218 6.51 -10.05 -16.48
CA ASP A 218 7.81 -10.48 -16.04
C ASP A 218 7.99 -9.94 -14.64
N ALA A 219 8.33 -10.81 -13.69
CA ALA A 219 8.48 -10.43 -12.29
C ALA A 219 9.48 -9.27 -12.10
N ASP A 220 10.29 -9.01 -13.12
CA ASP A 220 11.28 -7.94 -13.19
C ASP A 220 10.80 -6.67 -13.93
N ALA A 221 9.60 -6.64 -14.48
CA ALA A 221 9.07 -5.43 -15.12
C ALA A 221 8.67 -4.43 -14.04
N LYS A 222 9.48 -3.39 -13.83
CA LYS A 222 9.13 -2.23 -12.99
C LYS A 222 7.74 -1.73 -13.37
N ARG A 223 6.83 -1.68 -12.39
CA ARG A 223 5.49 -1.14 -12.61
C ARG A 223 5.60 0.34 -12.97
N PRO A 224 4.83 0.83 -13.96
CA PRO A 224 4.78 2.26 -14.20
C PRO A 224 4.33 2.98 -12.92
N GLY A 225 5.20 3.80 -12.34
CA GLY A 225 4.92 4.55 -11.12
C GLY A 225 5.45 3.91 -9.82
N GLU A 226 6.02 2.70 -9.85
CA GLU A 226 6.71 2.14 -8.69
C GLU A 226 8.04 2.88 -8.49
N PRO A 227 8.25 3.53 -7.32
CA PRO A 227 9.52 4.19 -7.05
C PRO A 227 10.64 3.16 -7.01
N ALA A 228 11.75 3.44 -7.69
CA ALA A 228 12.98 2.72 -7.47
C ALA A 228 13.32 2.84 -5.98
N ASN A 229 13.44 1.70 -5.25
CA ASN A 229 13.80 1.64 -3.83
C ASN A 229 12.72 1.97 -2.79
N VAL A 230 11.56 1.33 -2.83
CA VAL A 230 10.76 1.19 -1.58
C VAL A 230 11.48 0.27 -0.58
N ARG A 231 12.44 -0.54 -1.03
CA ARG A 231 13.20 -1.49 -0.19
C ARG A 231 14.39 -0.89 0.56
N GLU A 232 14.82 0.35 0.25
CA GLU A 232 16.03 0.98 0.85
C GLU A 232 15.77 2.27 1.62
N ALA A 233 14.53 2.72 1.80
CA ALA A 233 14.26 3.83 2.70
C ALA A 233 14.53 3.37 4.14
N ALA A 234 15.73 3.64 4.63
CA ALA A 234 16.12 3.38 6.00
C ALA A 234 15.11 4.05 6.94
N VAL A 235 14.43 3.23 7.75
CA VAL A 235 13.63 3.71 8.88
C VAL A 235 14.54 4.58 9.74
N PRO A 236 14.21 5.85 10.02
CA PRO A 236 14.98 6.64 10.96
C PRO A 236 14.95 5.92 12.32
N LYS A 237 16.13 5.55 12.83
CA LYS A 237 16.28 4.96 14.15
C LYS A 237 15.75 5.95 15.16
N SER A 238 14.66 5.61 15.83
CA SER A 238 14.17 6.35 17.00
C SER A 238 15.31 6.45 18.02
N PRO A 239 15.56 7.62 18.62
CA PRO A 239 16.57 7.73 19.66
C PRO A 239 16.10 6.88 20.86
N VAL A 240 16.82 5.81 21.12
CA VAL A 240 16.65 4.99 22.31
C VAL A 240 16.91 5.87 23.51
N GLY A 241 15.91 6.05 24.36
CA GLY A 241 15.97 6.85 25.56
C GLY A 241 17.11 6.41 26.47
N GLY A 242 18.01 7.36 26.75
CA GLY A 242 19.05 7.22 27.74
C GLY A 242 18.46 7.04 29.14
N SER A 243 18.77 5.93 29.76
CA SER A 243 18.55 5.63 31.15
C SER A 243 19.16 6.72 32.05
N SER A 244 18.36 7.50 32.76
CA SER A 244 18.84 8.32 33.84
C SER A 244 19.08 7.46 35.07
N ALA A 245 20.35 7.19 35.34
CA ALA A 245 20.78 6.61 36.60
C ALA A 245 20.51 7.58 37.74
N ASN A 246 19.64 7.17 38.64
CA ASN A 246 19.35 7.80 39.93
C ASN A 246 20.58 7.62 40.84
N ARG A 247 21.30 8.69 41.21
CA ARG A 247 22.23 8.71 42.36
C ARG A 247 21.62 9.55 43.47
N ARG A 248 21.26 8.86 44.53
CA ARG A 248 21.04 9.46 45.85
C ARG A 248 22.41 9.83 46.45
N SER A 249 22.48 10.99 47.01
CA SER A 249 23.18 11.34 48.24
C SER A 249 22.64 12.68 48.73
#